data_2458d7f845faaf1b03d0abed8e9f8749
#
_entry.id   2458d7f845faaf1b03d0abed8e9f8749
#
_cell.length_a   1.000
_cell.length_b   1.000
_cell.length_c   1.000
_cell.angle_alpha   90.00
_cell.angle_beta   90.00
_cell.angle_gamma   90.00
#
_symmetry.space_group_name_H-M   'P 1'
#
loop_
_entity.id
_entity.type
_entity.pdbx_description
1 polymer ?
#
loop_
_entity_poly.entity_id
_entity_poly.type
_entity_poly.pdbx_seq_one_letter_code
_entity_poly.pdbx_strand_id
1 'polypeptide(L)'
;TRLFVAAASDVYKRQYVNDESVYNEVKDYVTLIAPERSGIVKLYKGQLPIFDNFAITKQIKSSFGKTVSYKSGAYLIIEHTEALHVVDVNSGNRSKSGNGQEANALDVNLGAADELARQLRLRDMGGIIVVDFIDMHLAEDRQLLYERMCKNMQKDRAKHNILPLSKFGLMQITRQRVRPAMDVNVEETCPTCFGSGKIKSSILFTDQLERKIDRLVNKIGVKKFTLYVNPYVAAFINKGFISLKRKWQFKYGFGFNVIASQKLAFLQYEFYDKDNQYLDMQEEQETK
;
A
#
# COMPACT_ATOMS: atom_id res chain seq x y z
N THR A 1 41.81 -4.17 1.64
CA THR A 1 41.20 -5.51 1.42
C THR A 1 40.83 -6.20 2.73
N ARG A 2 41.61 -6.05 3.82
CA ARG A 2 41.33 -6.66 5.14
C ARG A 2 40.11 -6.04 5.87
N LEU A 3 39.80 -4.77 5.66
CA LEU A 3 38.65 -4.11 6.29
C LEU A 3 37.28 -4.63 5.75
N PHE A 4 37.24 -5.04 4.49
CA PHE A 4 36.00 -5.58 3.89
C PHE A 4 35.66 -7.00 4.39
N VAL A 5 36.65 -7.80 4.69
CA VAL A 5 36.49 -9.18 5.18
C VAL A 5 35.99 -9.18 6.64
N ALA A 6 36.45 -8.28 7.47
CA ALA A 6 36.01 -8.19 8.88
C ALA A 6 34.57 -7.72 9.02
N ALA A 7 34.12 -6.78 8.21
CA ALA A 7 32.72 -6.33 8.22
C ALA A 7 31.73 -7.40 7.69
N ALA A 8 32.17 -8.23 6.73
CA ALA A 8 31.37 -9.33 6.21
C ALA A 8 31.23 -10.50 7.18
N SER A 9 32.20 -10.68 8.10
CA SER A 9 32.22 -11.86 8.97
C SER A 9 31.14 -11.88 10.06
N ASP A 10 30.64 -10.71 10.47
CA ASP A 10 29.63 -10.60 11.54
C ASP A 10 28.20 -10.60 11.02
N VAL A 11 27.98 -10.32 9.75
CA VAL A 11 26.65 -10.12 9.17
C VAL A 11 26.06 -11.44 8.63
N TYR A 12 26.89 -12.35 8.12
CA TYR A 12 26.43 -13.57 7.44
C TYR A 12 26.64 -14.81 8.28
N LYS A 13 25.72 -15.08 9.21
CA LYS A 13 25.73 -16.34 9.97
C LYS A 13 25.19 -17.52 9.18
N ARG A 14 24.29 -17.27 8.22
CA ARG A 14 23.70 -18.28 7.32
C ARG A 14 23.25 -17.61 6.03
N GLN A 15 23.50 -18.28 4.90
CA GLN A 15 22.99 -17.90 3.58
C GLN A 15 22.17 -19.05 3.02
N TYR A 16 20.98 -18.73 2.52
CA TYR A 16 20.12 -19.69 1.84
C TYR A 16 20.00 -19.29 0.38
N VAL A 17 20.19 -20.23 -0.52
CA VAL A 17 20.11 -20.06 -1.97
C VAL A 17 19.13 -21.09 -2.51
N ASN A 18 18.18 -20.70 -3.32
CA ASN A 18 17.17 -21.60 -3.92
C ASN A 18 17.49 -22.02 -5.35
N ASP A 19 18.56 -21.51 -5.93
CA ASP A 19 19.09 -21.92 -7.23
C ASP A 19 20.37 -22.75 -7.01
N GLU A 20 20.43 -23.92 -7.65
CA GLU A 20 21.51 -24.87 -7.44
C GLU A 20 22.84 -24.41 -8.08
N SER A 21 22.76 -23.72 -9.22
CA SER A 21 23.95 -23.17 -9.91
C SER A 21 24.58 -22.06 -9.05
N VAL A 22 23.75 -21.10 -8.61
CA VAL A 22 24.19 -20.00 -7.74
C VAL A 22 24.69 -20.53 -6.39
N TYR A 23 24.05 -21.56 -5.84
CA TYR A 23 24.53 -22.21 -4.61
C TYR A 23 25.95 -22.76 -4.77
N ASN A 24 26.25 -23.47 -5.86
CA ASN A 24 27.57 -24.05 -6.12
C ASN A 24 28.62 -22.92 -6.28
N GLU A 25 28.34 -21.92 -7.12
CA GLU A 25 29.24 -20.77 -7.30
C GLU A 25 29.56 -20.05 -5.99
N VAL A 26 28.55 -19.74 -5.18
CA VAL A 26 28.74 -19.05 -3.90
C VAL A 26 29.50 -19.93 -2.91
N LYS A 27 29.22 -21.24 -2.89
CA LYS A 27 29.91 -22.20 -2.01
C LYS A 27 31.37 -22.36 -2.38
N ASP A 28 31.68 -22.48 -3.67
CA ASP A 28 33.05 -22.59 -4.17
C ASP A 28 33.84 -21.30 -3.84
N TYR A 29 33.23 -20.15 -4.06
CA TYR A 29 33.83 -18.86 -3.71
C TYR A 29 34.12 -18.73 -2.21
N VAL A 30 33.16 -19.11 -1.35
CA VAL A 30 33.35 -19.07 0.11
C VAL A 30 34.41 -20.08 0.54
N THR A 31 34.43 -21.26 -0.07
CA THR A 31 35.46 -22.29 0.22
C THR A 31 36.86 -21.83 -0.16
N LEU A 32 37.00 -21.06 -1.23
CA LEU A 32 38.28 -20.49 -1.66
C LEU A 32 38.80 -19.41 -0.69
N ILE A 33 37.90 -18.56 -0.17
CA ILE A 33 38.30 -17.39 0.67
C ILE A 33 38.36 -17.76 2.17
N ALA A 34 37.43 -18.58 2.64
CA ALA A 34 37.25 -18.95 4.04
C ALA A 34 36.72 -20.38 4.16
N PRO A 35 37.59 -21.40 3.97
CA PRO A 35 37.19 -22.82 3.93
C PRO A 35 36.41 -23.25 5.18
N GLU A 36 36.79 -22.75 6.35
CA GLU A 36 36.13 -23.01 7.64
C GLU A 36 34.66 -22.51 7.71
N ARG A 37 34.27 -21.62 6.78
CA ARG A 37 32.93 -21.03 6.73
C ARG A 37 32.07 -21.55 5.60
N SER A 38 32.52 -22.51 4.80
CA SER A 38 31.77 -23.06 3.66
C SER A 38 30.39 -23.60 4.07
N GLY A 39 30.24 -24.04 5.32
CA GLY A 39 28.98 -24.54 5.89
C GLY A 39 27.90 -23.48 6.15
N ILE A 40 28.21 -22.17 6.02
CA ILE A 40 27.20 -21.10 6.17
C ILE A 40 26.22 -21.04 4.99
N VAL A 41 26.67 -21.47 3.81
CA VAL A 41 25.86 -21.50 2.59
C VAL A 41 25.03 -22.76 2.56
N LYS A 42 23.70 -22.62 2.41
CA LYS A 42 22.77 -23.75 2.39
C LYS A 42 21.84 -23.66 1.18
N LEU A 43 21.68 -24.79 0.50
CA LEU A 43 20.70 -24.91 -0.55
C LEU A 43 19.29 -25.01 0.06
N TYR A 44 18.39 -24.14 -0.37
CA TYR A 44 16.99 -24.14 0.05
C TYR A 44 16.16 -25.01 -0.89
N LYS A 45 15.53 -26.04 -0.35
CA LYS A 45 14.66 -27.00 -1.08
C LYS A 45 13.23 -27.03 -0.50
N GLY A 46 12.80 -25.98 0.20
CA GLY A 46 11.45 -25.89 0.76
C GLY A 46 10.35 -25.76 -0.30
N GLN A 47 9.12 -26.12 0.06
CA GLN A 47 7.95 -25.97 -0.84
C GLN A 47 7.47 -24.53 -0.97
N LEU A 48 7.65 -23.70 0.08
CA LEU A 48 7.29 -22.30 0.06
C LEU A 48 8.38 -21.48 -0.66
N PRO A 49 8.03 -20.35 -1.30
CA PRO A 49 9.02 -19.40 -1.78
C PRO A 49 9.99 -19.01 -0.65
N ILE A 50 11.28 -18.88 -0.96
CA ILE A 50 12.32 -18.64 0.06
C ILE A 50 12.04 -17.41 0.91
N PHE A 51 11.56 -16.30 0.31
CA PHE A 51 11.24 -15.07 1.03
C PHE A 51 10.04 -15.23 1.96
N ASP A 52 9.05 -16.04 1.59
CA ASP A 52 7.88 -16.31 2.42
C ASP A 52 8.24 -17.21 3.61
N ASN A 53 9.10 -18.20 3.39
CA ASN A 53 9.59 -19.08 4.45
C ASN A 53 10.36 -18.31 5.56
N PHE A 54 11.07 -17.26 5.19
CA PHE A 54 11.78 -16.40 6.14
C PHE A 54 11.01 -15.12 6.50
N ALA A 55 9.72 -15.02 6.15
CA ALA A 55 8.86 -13.87 6.37
C ALA A 55 9.40 -12.54 5.80
N ILE A 56 10.29 -12.60 4.80
CA ILE A 56 10.92 -11.42 4.17
C ILE A 56 9.87 -10.64 3.38
N THR A 57 9.00 -11.33 2.62
CA THR A 57 7.90 -10.68 1.88
C THR A 57 7.01 -9.87 2.81
N LYS A 58 6.68 -10.41 3.99
CA LYS A 58 5.92 -9.69 5.02
C LYS A 58 6.67 -8.46 5.53
N GLN A 59 7.97 -8.59 5.78
CA GLN A 59 8.81 -7.48 6.23
C GLN A 59 8.92 -6.38 5.16
N ILE A 60 9.07 -6.75 3.88
CA ILE A 60 9.08 -5.79 2.78
C ILE A 60 7.74 -5.03 2.74
N LYS A 61 6.61 -5.74 2.69
CA LYS A 61 5.28 -5.12 2.69
C LYS A 61 5.06 -4.17 3.86
N SER A 62 5.45 -4.57 5.08
CA SER A 62 5.31 -3.73 6.28
C SER A 62 6.27 -2.53 6.30
N SER A 63 7.44 -2.64 5.66
CA SER A 63 8.46 -1.60 5.68
C SER A 63 8.33 -0.57 4.58
N PHE A 64 7.68 -0.90 3.45
CA PHE A 64 7.53 -0.01 2.30
C PHE A 64 6.10 0.52 2.11
N GLY A 65 5.15 0.11 2.93
CA GLY A 65 3.79 0.64 2.90
C GLY A 65 3.73 2.12 3.29
N LYS A 66 2.62 2.79 2.95
CA LYS A 66 2.34 4.16 3.37
C LYS A 66 2.33 4.29 4.90
N THR A 67 1.81 3.28 5.60
CA THR A 67 1.77 3.20 7.05
C THR A 67 2.84 2.25 7.55
N VAL A 68 3.68 2.70 8.46
CA VAL A 68 4.76 1.93 9.07
C VAL A 68 4.55 1.85 10.58
N SER A 69 4.17 0.68 11.06
CA SER A 69 4.04 0.44 12.50
C SER A 69 5.40 0.20 13.14
N TYR A 70 5.61 0.75 14.34
CA TYR A 70 6.84 0.55 15.07
C TYR A 70 6.57 0.06 16.50
N LYS A 71 6.52 0.85 17.52
CA LYS A 71 6.46 0.41 18.91
C LYS A 71 5.02 0.35 19.43
N SER A 72 4.57 -0.82 19.93
CA SER A 72 3.31 -0.97 20.69
C SER A 72 2.05 -0.36 20.04
N GLY A 73 1.93 -0.46 18.73
CA GLY A 73 0.76 0.02 17.97
C GLY A 73 0.84 1.47 17.50
N ALA A 74 1.92 2.19 17.81
CA ALA A 74 2.21 3.48 17.21
C ALA A 74 2.71 3.28 15.75
N TYR A 75 2.46 4.26 14.88
CA TYR A 75 2.80 4.15 13.46
C TYR A 75 3.12 5.51 12.85
N LEU A 76 3.93 5.48 11.79
CA LEU A 76 4.22 6.61 10.91
C LEU A 76 3.33 6.51 9.68
N ILE A 77 2.84 7.63 9.18
CA ILE A 77 2.29 7.78 7.83
C ILE A 77 3.33 8.53 7.01
N ILE A 78 3.82 7.92 5.94
CA ILE A 78 4.85 8.51 5.07
C ILE A 78 4.22 8.79 3.72
N GLU A 79 4.20 10.06 3.33
CA GLU A 79 3.66 10.52 2.06
C GLU A 79 4.72 11.25 1.24
N HIS A 80 4.66 11.06 -0.06
CA HIS A 80 5.49 11.76 -1.01
C HIS A 80 4.63 12.79 -1.73
N THR A 81 5.06 14.05 -1.67
CA THR A 81 4.50 15.13 -2.48
C THR A 81 5.46 15.43 -3.64
N GLU A 82 5.07 16.30 -4.54
CA GLU A 82 5.93 16.69 -5.66
C GLU A 82 7.29 17.28 -5.20
N ALA A 83 7.31 18.05 -4.12
CA ALA A 83 8.48 18.79 -3.67
C ALA A 83 9.16 18.24 -2.41
N LEU A 84 8.44 17.55 -1.55
CA LEU A 84 8.92 17.11 -0.23
C LEU A 84 8.27 15.81 0.24
N HIS A 85 8.86 15.22 1.27
CA HIS A 85 8.28 14.09 1.99
C HIS A 85 7.63 14.60 3.28
N VAL A 86 6.43 14.11 3.58
CA VAL A 86 5.72 14.41 4.82
C VAL A 86 5.59 13.13 5.63
N VAL A 87 5.87 13.24 6.93
CA VAL A 87 5.74 12.13 7.87
C VAL A 87 4.89 12.59 9.04
N ASP A 88 3.81 11.88 9.28
CA ASP A 88 2.91 12.09 10.42
C ASP A 88 3.10 10.96 11.45
N VAL A 89 3.17 11.34 12.73
CA VAL A 89 3.40 10.43 13.85
C VAL A 89 2.11 10.20 14.62
N ASN A 90 1.69 8.94 14.69
CA ASN A 90 0.46 8.54 15.35
C ASN A 90 0.72 7.59 16.53
N SER A 91 0.09 7.88 17.67
CA SER A 91 0.18 7.04 18.90
C SER A 91 -0.64 5.75 18.81
N GLY A 92 -1.55 5.64 17.83
CA GLY A 92 -2.50 4.52 17.77
C GLY A 92 -3.40 4.45 19.01
N ASN A 93 -3.66 3.24 19.49
CA ASN A 93 -4.52 3.00 20.65
C ASN A 93 -3.87 3.35 22.00
N ARG A 94 -2.74 4.01 22.03
CA ARG A 94 -1.99 4.37 23.26
C ARG A 94 -2.44 5.68 23.91
N SER A 95 -3.42 6.40 23.37
CA SER A 95 -3.88 7.65 23.96
C SER A 95 -4.58 7.38 25.31
N LYS A 96 -3.80 7.29 26.40
CA LYS A 96 -4.31 7.29 27.74
C LYS A 96 -4.45 8.74 28.20
N SER A 97 -5.68 9.13 28.54
CA SER A 97 -5.96 10.41 29.17
C SER A 97 -5.43 10.42 30.64
N GLY A 98 -4.71 11.48 31.02
CA GLY A 98 -4.23 11.70 32.37
C GLY A 98 -2.78 12.19 32.45
N ASN A 99 -2.23 12.27 33.67
CA ASN A 99 -0.86 12.76 33.95
C ASN A 99 0.28 12.01 33.22
N GLY A 100 -0.04 10.96 32.49
CA GLY A 100 0.90 10.22 31.65
C GLY A 100 0.90 10.63 30.17
N GLN A 101 0.15 11.65 29.73
CA GLN A 101 0.03 12.02 28.33
C GLN A 101 1.33 12.54 27.76
N GLU A 102 2.02 13.43 28.45
CA GLU A 102 3.33 13.98 28.06
C GLU A 102 4.39 12.88 27.96
N ALA A 103 4.53 12.05 29.00
CA ALA A 103 5.47 10.93 29.00
C ALA A 103 5.16 9.92 27.88
N ASN A 104 3.88 9.70 27.57
CA ASN A 104 3.48 8.84 26.47
C ASN A 104 3.80 9.48 25.10
N ALA A 105 3.58 10.78 24.93
CA ALA A 105 3.93 11.53 23.73
C ALA A 105 5.45 11.46 23.47
N LEU A 106 6.25 11.68 24.51
CA LEU A 106 7.71 11.56 24.40
C LEU A 106 8.15 10.15 24.01
N ASP A 107 7.63 9.09 24.65
CA ASP A 107 8.02 7.70 24.33
C ASP A 107 7.65 7.32 22.90
N VAL A 108 6.46 7.76 22.43
CA VAL A 108 6.03 7.56 21.04
C VAL A 108 6.92 8.31 20.08
N ASN A 109 7.23 9.58 20.34
CA ASN A 109 8.06 10.42 19.49
C ASN A 109 9.51 9.92 19.42
N LEU A 110 10.08 9.46 20.53
CA LEU A 110 11.43 8.85 20.51
C LEU A 110 11.46 7.57 19.68
N GLY A 111 10.43 6.72 19.79
CA GLY A 111 10.27 5.55 18.94
C GLY A 111 10.09 5.92 17.46
N ALA A 112 9.34 6.98 17.19
CA ALA A 112 9.15 7.52 15.86
C ALA A 112 10.49 7.99 15.24
N ALA A 113 11.32 8.69 16.01
CA ALA A 113 12.64 9.13 15.56
C ALA A 113 13.58 7.96 15.23
N ASP A 114 13.52 6.86 15.99
CA ASP A 114 14.28 5.64 15.72
C ASP A 114 13.85 5.01 14.40
N GLU A 115 12.55 4.83 14.22
CA GLU A 115 11.98 4.24 13.00
C GLU A 115 12.15 5.16 11.79
N LEU A 116 11.92 6.46 11.93
CA LEU A 116 12.10 7.42 10.85
C LEU A 116 13.53 7.39 10.29
N ALA A 117 14.55 7.43 11.16
CA ALA A 117 15.93 7.33 10.73
C ALA A 117 16.22 6.02 9.99
N ARG A 118 15.56 4.92 10.38
CA ARG A 118 15.61 3.64 9.66
C ARG A 118 14.94 3.76 8.27
N GLN A 119 13.77 4.36 8.21
CA GLN A 119 12.99 4.51 6.97
C GLN A 119 13.71 5.42 5.96
N LEU A 120 14.31 6.53 6.39
CA LEU A 120 15.07 7.40 5.52
C LEU A 120 16.21 6.66 4.80
N ARG A 121 16.92 5.78 5.51
CA ARG A 121 17.98 4.94 4.93
C ARG A 121 17.43 3.79 4.09
N LEU A 122 16.36 3.12 4.54
CA LEU A 122 15.78 1.97 3.88
C LEU A 122 15.18 2.32 2.51
N ARG A 123 14.44 3.45 2.46
CA ARG A 123 13.78 3.95 1.24
C ARG A 123 14.66 4.88 0.41
N ASP A 124 15.89 5.16 0.86
CA ASP A 124 16.78 6.15 0.25
C ASP A 124 16.11 7.54 0.05
N MET A 125 15.24 7.92 1.01
CA MET A 125 14.51 9.18 0.96
C MET A 125 15.48 10.35 1.05
N GLY A 126 15.45 11.25 0.09
CA GLY A 126 16.30 12.42 0.02
C GLY A 126 15.52 13.67 -0.40
N GLY A 127 16.09 14.83 -0.17
CA GLY A 127 15.45 16.13 -0.36
C GLY A 127 14.96 16.70 0.96
N ILE A 128 13.82 17.36 0.96
CA ILE A 128 13.20 17.99 2.14
C ILE A 128 12.23 16.98 2.75
N ILE A 129 12.37 16.73 4.04
CA ILE A 129 11.48 15.89 4.83
C ILE A 129 10.93 16.73 5.98
N VAL A 130 9.61 16.77 6.11
CA VAL A 130 8.91 17.44 7.21
C VAL A 130 8.22 16.38 8.05
N VAL A 131 8.48 16.40 9.34
CA VAL A 131 7.95 15.43 10.30
C VAL A 131 7.06 16.15 11.29
N ASP A 132 5.82 15.69 11.42
CA ASP A 132 4.85 16.16 12.40
C ASP A 132 4.86 15.19 13.57
N PHE A 133 5.51 15.61 14.67
CA PHE A 133 5.58 14.85 15.92
C PHE A 133 4.39 15.18 16.82
N ILE A 134 4.03 14.24 17.66
CA ILE A 134 2.99 14.47 18.67
C ILE A 134 3.42 15.65 19.55
N ASP A 135 2.49 16.57 19.81
CA ASP A 135 2.74 17.77 20.61
C ASP A 135 3.33 17.45 21.98
N MET A 136 4.38 18.21 22.35
CA MET A 136 5.05 18.17 23.65
C MET A 136 5.16 19.58 24.21
N HIS A 137 4.73 19.75 25.45
CA HIS A 137 4.72 21.05 26.13
C HIS A 137 6.11 21.42 26.71
N LEU A 138 6.84 20.41 27.22
CA LEU A 138 8.12 20.64 27.86
C LEU A 138 9.23 20.89 26.81
N ALA A 139 10.02 21.94 27.03
CA ALA A 139 11.14 22.28 26.17
C ALA A 139 12.24 21.20 26.22
N GLU A 140 12.43 20.57 27.38
CA GLU A 140 13.38 19.50 27.61
C GLU A 140 13.06 18.27 26.77
N ASP A 141 11.78 17.89 26.66
CA ASP A 141 11.34 16.75 25.85
C ASP A 141 11.55 17.01 24.35
N ARG A 142 11.29 18.23 23.88
CA ARG A 142 11.58 18.63 22.51
C ARG A 142 13.08 18.59 22.19
N GLN A 143 13.92 19.01 23.14
CA GLN A 143 15.36 18.95 22.99
C GLN A 143 15.85 17.50 22.98
N LEU A 144 15.33 16.65 23.86
CA LEU A 144 15.66 15.22 23.93
C LEU A 144 15.31 14.50 22.61
N LEU A 145 14.15 14.81 22.03
CA LEU A 145 13.72 14.27 20.75
C LEU A 145 14.68 14.69 19.62
N TYR A 146 15.05 15.98 19.58
CA TYR A 146 16.02 16.49 18.60
C TYR A 146 17.36 15.77 18.71
N GLU A 147 17.91 15.64 19.91
CA GLU A 147 19.18 14.94 20.16
C GLU A 147 19.09 13.45 19.76
N ARG A 148 17.96 12.80 20.05
CA ARG A 148 17.72 11.42 19.64
C ARG A 148 17.73 11.27 18.12
N MET A 149 17.08 12.17 17.40
CA MET A 149 17.09 12.16 15.93
C MET A 149 18.49 12.38 15.38
N CYS A 150 19.22 13.38 15.89
CA CYS A 150 20.61 13.62 15.49
C CYS A 150 21.50 12.40 15.71
N LYS A 151 21.38 11.75 16.88
CA LYS A 151 22.13 10.53 17.21
C LYS A 151 21.82 9.37 16.26
N ASN A 152 20.56 9.17 15.91
CA ASN A 152 20.14 8.12 14.99
C ASN A 152 20.64 8.35 13.56
N MET A 153 20.73 9.61 13.15
CA MET A 153 21.20 9.98 11.82
C MET A 153 22.73 9.99 11.69
N GLN A 154 23.49 9.93 12.78
CA GLN A 154 24.98 9.79 12.73
C GLN A 154 25.43 8.54 11.95
N LYS A 155 24.60 7.50 11.88
CA LYS A 155 24.87 6.28 11.13
C LYS A 155 24.58 6.39 9.63
N ASP A 156 23.96 7.48 9.21
CA ASP A 156 23.63 7.72 7.81
C ASP A 156 24.88 8.24 7.05
N ARG A 157 25.17 7.63 5.90
CA ARG A 157 26.28 8.04 5.04
C ARG A 157 25.97 9.23 4.15
N ALA A 158 24.68 9.52 3.95
CA ALA A 158 24.24 10.67 3.19
C ALA A 158 24.38 11.96 4.01
N LYS A 159 24.84 13.05 3.38
CA LYS A 159 24.88 14.36 4.05
C LYS A 159 23.45 14.78 4.39
N HIS A 160 23.26 15.21 5.61
CA HIS A 160 21.97 15.65 6.12
C HIS A 160 22.11 16.81 7.09
N ASN A 161 21.03 17.57 7.24
CA ASN A 161 20.91 18.61 8.23
C ASN A 161 19.54 18.49 8.89
N ILE A 162 19.50 18.63 10.22
CA ILE A 162 18.28 18.49 11.02
C ILE A 162 18.09 19.81 11.77
N LEU A 163 16.93 20.43 11.63
CA LEU A 163 16.57 21.61 12.40
C LEU A 163 15.82 21.21 13.67
N PRO A 164 16.03 21.95 14.78
CA PRO A 164 15.23 21.74 16.00
C PRO A 164 13.73 21.86 15.71
N LEU A 165 12.90 21.26 16.59
CA LEU A 165 11.46 21.37 16.47
C LEU A 165 11.01 22.82 16.44
N SER A 166 10.13 23.14 15.51
CA SER A 166 9.46 24.42 15.45
C SER A 166 8.49 24.59 16.63
N LYS A 167 7.94 25.80 16.82
CA LYS A 167 6.88 26.07 17.78
C LYS A 167 5.60 25.27 17.52
N PHE A 168 5.44 24.75 16.32
CA PHE A 168 4.29 23.94 15.87
C PHE A 168 4.56 22.42 15.91
N GLY A 169 5.61 21.95 16.60
CA GLY A 169 5.90 20.51 16.69
C GLY A 169 6.58 19.93 15.43
N LEU A 170 6.83 20.70 14.39
CA LEU A 170 7.40 20.23 13.14
C LEU A 170 8.93 20.15 13.21
N MET A 171 9.49 19.03 12.79
CA MET A 171 10.92 18.86 12.56
C MET A 171 11.21 18.86 11.06
N GLN A 172 12.20 19.63 10.63
CA GLN A 172 12.65 19.70 9.25
C GLN A 172 13.98 19.01 9.09
N ILE A 173 14.08 18.12 8.10
CA ILE A 173 15.29 17.38 7.77
C ILE A 173 15.58 17.59 6.29
N THR A 174 16.81 17.93 5.96
CA THR A 174 17.31 17.90 4.59
C THR A 174 18.29 16.77 4.45
N ARG A 175 18.14 15.91 3.45
CA ARG A 175 19.02 14.77 3.19
C ARG A 175 19.43 14.74 1.73
N GLN A 176 20.70 14.56 1.46
CA GLN A 176 21.23 14.46 0.10
C GLN A 176 20.60 13.26 -0.62
N ARG A 177 20.12 13.46 -1.84
CA ARG A 177 19.69 12.38 -2.74
C ARG A 177 20.94 11.65 -3.25
N VAL A 178 21.16 10.44 -2.78
CA VAL A 178 22.31 9.61 -3.21
C VAL A 178 21.90 8.67 -4.34
N ARG A 179 20.65 8.19 -4.29
CA ARG A 179 20.02 7.31 -5.29
C ARG A 179 18.57 7.76 -5.51
N PRO A 180 17.91 7.29 -6.58
CA PRO A 180 16.46 7.41 -6.67
C PRO A 180 15.81 6.82 -5.42
N ALA A 181 14.79 7.49 -4.89
CA ALA A 181 14.03 6.96 -3.77
C ALA A 181 13.46 5.59 -4.16
N MET A 182 13.60 4.62 -3.25
CA MET A 182 13.07 3.28 -3.47
C MET A 182 11.59 3.28 -3.11
N ASP A 183 10.74 3.26 -4.11
CA ASP A 183 9.30 3.07 -3.96
C ASP A 183 8.96 1.64 -4.39
N VAL A 184 8.59 0.81 -3.42
CA VAL A 184 8.09 -0.54 -3.68
C VAL A 184 6.58 -0.47 -3.64
N ASN A 185 5.96 -0.48 -4.82
CA ASN A 185 4.50 -0.54 -4.90
C ASN A 185 4.04 -1.90 -4.35
N VAL A 186 3.57 -1.90 -3.11
CA VAL A 186 3.06 -3.09 -2.40
C VAL A 186 1.52 -3.16 -2.44
N GLU A 187 0.89 -2.18 -3.10
CA GLU A 187 -0.56 -2.05 -3.20
C GLU A 187 -1.01 -2.33 -4.64
N GLU A 188 -2.07 -3.08 -4.78
CA GLU A 188 -2.76 -3.27 -6.05
C GLU A 188 -3.93 -2.29 -6.13
N THR A 189 -4.19 -1.75 -7.32
CA THR A 189 -5.35 -0.89 -7.54
C THR A 189 -6.62 -1.68 -7.24
N CYS A 190 -7.43 -1.18 -6.31
CA CYS A 190 -8.68 -1.83 -5.95
C CYS A 190 -9.59 -1.99 -7.18
N PRO A 191 -9.98 -3.21 -7.59
CA PRO A 191 -10.80 -3.43 -8.78
C PRO A 191 -12.23 -2.89 -8.64
N THR A 192 -12.65 -2.55 -7.42
CA THR A 192 -13.99 -2.01 -7.15
C THR A 192 -14.08 -0.50 -7.36
N CYS A 193 -13.07 0.25 -6.91
CA CYS A 193 -13.08 1.72 -6.98
C CYS A 193 -11.97 2.30 -7.85
N PHE A 194 -11.10 1.49 -8.44
CA PHE A 194 -9.95 1.90 -9.26
C PHE A 194 -9.08 2.96 -8.59
N GLY A 195 -8.86 2.80 -7.28
CA GLY A 195 -8.02 3.69 -6.48
C GLY A 195 -8.69 4.94 -5.93
N SER A 196 -9.97 5.22 -6.28
CA SER A 196 -10.69 6.41 -5.78
C SER A 196 -11.04 6.36 -4.29
N GLY A 197 -10.98 5.17 -3.66
CA GLY A 197 -11.40 4.94 -2.26
C GLY A 197 -12.89 5.11 -2.01
N LYS A 198 -13.67 5.53 -3.01
CA LYS A 198 -15.12 5.79 -2.90
C LYS A 198 -15.86 5.08 -4.03
N ILE A 199 -17.04 4.55 -3.72
CA ILE A 199 -17.99 4.01 -4.69
C ILE A 199 -19.31 4.75 -4.54
N LYS A 200 -20.07 4.89 -5.64
CA LYS A 200 -21.42 5.42 -5.57
C LYS A 200 -22.30 4.50 -4.72
N SER A 201 -23.37 5.04 -4.12
CA SER A 201 -24.31 4.22 -3.36
C SER A 201 -24.91 3.13 -4.24
N SER A 202 -24.85 1.89 -3.78
CA SER A 202 -25.41 0.73 -4.50
C SER A 202 -26.93 0.57 -4.32
N ILE A 203 -27.54 1.33 -3.39
CA ILE A 203 -28.95 1.16 -2.98
C ILE A 203 -29.90 1.32 -4.16
N LEU A 204 -29.67 2.30 -5.02
CA LEU A 204 -30.52 2.59 -6.17
C LEU A 204 -29.99 2.04 -7.50
N PHE A 205 -28.90 1.27 -7.47
CA PHE A 205 -28.22 0.83 -8.69
C PHE A 205 -29.09 -0.12 -9.53
N THR A 206 -29.79 -1.04 -8.91
CA THR A 206 -30.72 -1.95 -9.60
C THR A 206 -31.88 -1.21 -10.23
N ASP A 207 -32.39 -0.18 -9.55
CA ASP A 207 -33.48 0.65 -10.07
C ASP A 207 -32.99 1.54 -11.23
N GLN A 208 -31.75 1.99 -11.19
CA GLN A 208 -31.12 2.70 -12.31
C GLN A 208 -30.98 1.79 -13.52
N LEU A 209 -30.51 0.55 -13.33
CA LEU A 209 -30.42 -0.43 -14.40
C LEU A 209 -31.79 -0.75 -14.99
N GLU A 210 -32.83 -0.92 -14.15
CA GLU A 210 -34.19 -1.18 -14.62
C GLU A 210 -34.73 -0.03 -15.45
N ARG A 211 -34.52 1.22 -15.02
CA ARG A 211 -34.91 2.41 -15.81
C ARG A 211 -34.19 2.49 -17.17
N LYS A 212 -32.90 2.11 -17.23
CA LYS A 212 -32.18 2.06 -18.50
C LYS A 212 -32.68 0.94 -19.40
N ILE A 213 -33.03 -0.23 -18.86
CA ILE A 213 -33.66 -1.32 -19.59
C ILE A 213 -35.03 -0.89 -20.12
N ASP A 214 -35.83 -0.23 -19.29
CA ASP A 214 -37.15 0.32 -19.70
C ASP A 214 -36.99 1.28 -20.88
N ARG A 215 -36.06 2.21 -20.82
CA ARG A 215 -35.75 3.16 -21.89
C ARG A 215 -35.34 2.44 -23.19
N LEU A 216 -34.45 1.43 -23.10
CA LEU A 216 -34.00 0.65 -24.24
C LEU A 216 -35.14 -0.05 -24.94
N VAL A 217 -35.97 -0.73 -24.17
CA VAL A 217 -37.05 -1.56 -24.74
C VAL A 217 -38.23 -0.72 -25.18
N ASN A 218 -38.74 0.19 -24.35
CA ASN A 218 -39.99 0.90 -24.58
C ASN A 218 -39.82 2.22 -25.33
N LYS A 219 -38.68 2.93 -25.20
CA LYS A 219 -38.47 4.21 -25.91
C LYS A 219 -37.64 4.05 -27.18
N ILE A 220 -36.55 3.25 -27.14
CA ILE A 220 -35.64 3.09 -28.28
C ILE A 220 -36.06 1.90 -29.15
N GLY A 221 -36.81 0.93 -28.60
CA GLY A 221 -37.33 -0.24 -29.35
C GLY A 221 -36.33 -1.38 -29.46
N VAL A 222 -35.18 -1.34 -28.74
CA VAL A 222 -34.14 -2.39 -28.77
C VAL A 222 -34.57 -3.53 -27.84
N LYS A 223 -35.13 -4.61 -28.40
CA LYS A 223 -35.62 -5.78 -27.65
C LYS A 223 -34.56 -6.87 -27.42
N LYS A 224 -33.44 -6.83 -28.16
CA LYS A 224 -32.35 -7.82 -28.04
C LYS A 224 -31.07 -7.10 -27.73
N PHE A 225 -30.51 -7.31 -26.50
CA PHE A 225 -29.29 -6.69 -26.03
C PHE A 225 -28.60 -7.54 -24.98
N THR A 226 -27.34 -7.23 -24.71
CA THR A 226 -26.52 -7.82 -23.64
C THR A 226 -26.12 -6.73 -22.66
N LEU A 227 -26.37 -6.97 -21.37
CA LEU A 227 -25.95 -6.12 -20.27
C LEU A 227 -24.71 -6.72 -19.65
N TYR A 228 -23.59 -6.02 -19.74
CA TYR A 228 -22.36 -6.36 -19.03
C TYR A 228 -22.31 -5.60 -17.71
N VAL A 229 -22.00 -6.30 -16.63
CA VAL A 229 -21.86 -5.75 -15.28
C VAL A 229 -20.74 -6.44 -14.53
N ASN A 230 -20.28 -5.84 -13.43
CA ASN A 230 -19.30 -6.46 -12.55
C ASN A 230 -19.79 -7.85 -12.06
N PRO A 231 -18.89 -8.85 -11.86
CA PRO A 231 -19.24 -10.20 -11.42
C PRO A 231 -20.10 -10.26 -10.16
N TYR A 232 -19.87 -9.41 -9.17
CA TYR A 232 -20.69 -9.34 -7.96
C TYR A 232 -22.12 -8.88 -8.24
N VAL A 233 -22.27 -7.90 -9.12
CA VAL A 233 -23.58 -7.39 -9.56
C VAL A 233 -24.30 -8.44 -10.40
N ALA A 234 -23.60 -9.11 -11.30
CA ALA A 234 -24.18 -10.21 -12.10
C ALA A 234 -24.68 -11.35 -11.19
N ALA A 235 -23.89 -11.74 -10.18
CA ALA A 235 -24.29 -12.74 -9.20
C ALA A 235 -25.53 -12.30 -8.42
N PHE A 236 -25.60 -11.03 -8.00
CA PHE A 236 -26.77 -10.48 -7.30
C PHE A 236 -28.03 -10.49 -8.19
N ILE A 237 -27.94 -10.02 -9.44
CA ILE A 237 -29.05 -9.97 -10.39
C ILE A 237 -29.57 -11.38 -10.72
N ASN A 238 -28.69 -12.37 -10.77
CA ASN A 238 -29.04 -13.76 -11.09
C ASN A 238 -29.42 -14.59 -9.84
N LYS A 239 -29.31 -14.04 -8.62
CA LYS A 239 -29.54 -14.77 -7.38
C LYS A 239 -31.00 -15.15 -7.17
N GLY A 240 -31.25 -16.41 -6.79
CA GLY A 240 -32.55 -16.92 -6.36
C GLY A 240 -33.46 -17.46 -7.49
N PHE A 241 -34.49 -18.16 -7.07
CA PHE A 241 -35.45 -18.81 -8.01
C PHE A 241 -36.25 -17.82 -8.85
N ILE A 242 -36.64 -16.67 -8.24
CA ILE A 242 -37.24 -15.52 -8.93
C ILE A 242 -36.19 -14.39 -8.91
N SER A 243 -35.15 -14.54 -9.75
CA SER A 243 -34.06 -13.55 -9.85
C SER A 243 -34.56 -12.24 -10.43
N LEU A 244 -33.82 -11.13 -10.16
CA LEU A 244 -34.08 -9.83 -10.78
C LEU A 244 -34.06 -9.92 -12.31
N LYS A 245 -33.12 -10.70 -12.87
CA LYS A 245 -33.10 -10.97 -14.32
C LYS A 245 -34.41 -11.55 -14.82
N ARG A 246 -34.98 -12.56 -14.15
CA ARG A 246 -36.27 -13.15 -14.53
C ARG A 246 -37.41 -12.16 -14.42
N LYS A 247 -37.46 -11.35 -13.34
CA LYS A 247 -38.46 -10.29 -13.18
C LYS A 247 -38.41 -9.31 -14.35
N TRP A 248 -37.24 -8.86 -14.73
CA TRP A 248 -37.04 -7.96 -15.87
C TRP A 248 -37.39 -8.64 -17.21
N GLN A 249 -37.05 -9.92 -17.38
CA GLN A 249 -37.41 -10.70 -18.58
C GLN A 249 -38.95 -10.86 -18.73
N PHE A 250 -39.64 -11.09 -17.63
CA PHE A 250 -41.13 -11.11 -17.67
C PHE A 250 -41.75 -9.75 -18.01
N LYS A 251 -41.12 -8.66 -17.55
CA LYS A 251 -41.62 -7.29 -17.75
C LYS A 251 -41.26 -6.72 -19.13
N TYR A 252 -40.05 -6.98 -19.61
CA TYR A 252 -39.47 -6.35 -20.80
C TYR A 252 -39.21 -7.31 -21.96
N GLY A 253 -39.44 -8.61 -21.77
CA GLY A 253 -39.22 -9.66 -22.75
C GLY A 253 -37.92 -10.43 -22.53
N PHE A 254 -37.84 -11.63 -23.10
CA PHE A 254 -36.75 -12.58 -22.92
C PHE A 254 -35.55 -12.33 -23.84
N GLY A 255 -35.51 -11.20 -24.54
CA GLY A 255 -34.54 -10.90 -25.58
C GLY A 255 -33.16 -10.46 -25.07
N PHE A 256 -32.90 -10.36 -23.75
CA PHE A 256 -31.64 -9.87 -23.23
C PHE A 256 -30.95 -10.83 -22.26
N ASN A 257 -29.65 -10.68 -22.17
CA ASN A 257 -28.78 -11.43 -21.25
C ASN A 257 -27.99 -10.49 -20.32
N VAL A 258 -27.62 -11.03 -19.13
CA VAL A 258 -26.73 -10.36 -18.19
C VAL A 258 -25.46 -11.18 -18.08
N ILE A 259 -24.33 -10.57 -18.42
CA ILE A 259 -23.01 -11.22 -18.46
C ILE A 259 -22.05 -10.52 -17.48
N ALA A 260 -21.27 -11.32 -16.75
CA ALA A 260 -20.25 -10.82 -15.84
C ALA A 260 -18.99 -10.37 -16.62
N SER A 261 -18.49 -9.16 -16.33
CA SER A 261 -17.23 -8.65 -16.88
C SER A 261 -16.31 -8.16 -15.76
N GLN A 262 -15.11 -8.74 -15.69
CA GLN A 262 -14.10 -8.32 -14.72
C GLN A 262 -13.46 -6.96 -15.07
N LYS A 263 -13.68 -6.45 -16.28
CA LYS A 263 -13.17 -5.16 -16.73
C LYS A 263 -13.94 -3.97 -16.16
N LEU A 264 -15.15 -4.21 -15.66
CA LEU A 264 -16.05 -3.16 -15.16
C LEU A 264 -15.91 -2.99 -13.65
N ALA A 265 -15.87 -1.75 -13.19
CA ALA A 265 -15.94 -1.41 -11.78
C ALA A 265 -17.28 -1.85 -11.18
N PHE A 266 -17.37 -1.90 -9.84
CA PHE A 266 -18.49 -2.48 -9.10
C PHE A 266 -19.87 -1.98 -9.56
N LEU A 267 -20.01 -0.68 -9.85
CA LEU A 267 -21.28 -0.08 -10.31
C LEU A 267 -21.21 0.44 -11.76
N GLN A 268 -20.28 -0.07 -12.55
CA GLN A 268 -20.24 0.18 -13.98
C GLN A 268 -21.05 -0.87 -14.73
N TYR A 269 -21.64 -0.46 -15.83
CA TYR A 269 -22.38 -1.31 -16.73
C TYR A 269 -22.27 -0.82 -18.17
N GLU A 270 -22.43 -1.74 -19.09
CA GLU A 270 -22.42 -1.48 -20.52
C GLU A 270 -23.53 -2.27 -21.20
N PHE A 271 -24.18 -1.63 -22.18
CA PHE A 271 -25.19 -2.29 -23.02
C PHE A 271 -24.65 -2.46 -24.43
N TYR A 272 -24.83 -3.62 -24.98
CA TYR A 272 -24.50 -3.97 -26.36
C TYR A 272 -25.71 -4.53 -27.04
N ASP A 273 -25.89 -4.21 -28.32
CA ASP A 273 -26.95 -4.79 -29.15
C ASP A 273 -26.65 -6.23 -29.60
N LYS A 274 -27.51 -6.81 -30.42
CA LYS A 274 -27.33 -8.17 -30.99
C LYS A 274 -26.11 -8.28 -31.91
N ASP A 275 -25.64 -7.18 -32.50
CA ASP A 275 -24.51 -7.08 -33.41
C ASP A 275 -23.23 -6.67 -32.68
N ASN A 276 -23.25 -6.73 -31.35
CA ASN A 276 -22.15 -6.38 -30.43
C ASN A 276 -21.67 -4.92 -30.55
N GLN A 277 -22.57 -4.00 -30.93
CA GLN A 277 -22.32 -2.56 -30.94
C GLN A 277 -22.68 -1.97 -29.58
N TYR A 278 -21.82 -1.11 -29.07
CA TYR A 278 -22.05 -0.42 -27.81
C TYR A 278 -23.24 0.54 -27.89
N LEU A 279 -24.17 0.42 -26.96
CA LEU A 279 -25.33 1.29 -26.85
C LEU A 279 -25.03 2.38 -25.81
N ASP A 280 -24.70 3.59 -26.27
CA ASP A 280 -24.46 4.72 -25.39
C ASP A 280 -25.77 5.15 -24.71
N MET A 281 -25.77 5.05 -23.39
CA MET A 281 -26.88 5.40 -22.49
C MET A 281 -26.60 6.66 -21.69
N GLN A 282 -25.82 7.63 -22.26
CA GLN A 282 -25.54 8.89 -21.57
C GLN A 282 -26.84 9.58 -21.16
N GLU A 283 -26.87 10.10 -19.95
CA GLU A 283 -27.96 10.93 -19.45
C GLU A 283 -27.96 12.25 -20.23
N GLU A 284 -28.99 12.51 -21.00
CA GLU A 284 -29.36 13.88 -21.30
C GLU A 284 -29.55 14.58 -19.95
N GLN A 285 -28.66 15.53 -19.65
CA GLN A 285 -28.84 16.43 -18.52
C GLN A 285 -30.26 17.00 -18.66
N GLU A 286 -31.13 16.63 -17.71
CA GLU A 286 -32.39 17.31 -17.53
C GLU A 286 -32.06 18.78 -17.28
N THR A 287 -32.15 19.56 -18.33
CA THR A 287 -32.19 21.02 -18.24
C THR A 287 -33.45 21.34 -17.44
N LYS A 288 -33.29 21.79 -16.23
CA LYS A 288 -34.30 22.46 -15.44
C LYS A 288 -34.66 23.79 -16.06
#